data_f97689af23ade6a5b32a26ee00af58e4
#
_entry.id   f97689af23ade6a5b32a26ee00af58e4
#
_cell.length_a   1.000
_cell.length_b   1.000
_cell.length_c   1.000
_cell.angle_alpha   90.00
_cell.angle_beta   90.00
_cell.angle_gamma   90.00
#
_symmetry.space_group_name_H-M   'P 1'
#
loop_
_entity.id
_entity.type
_entity.pdbx_description
1 polymer ?
#
loop_
_entity_poly.entity_id
_entity_poly.type
_entity_poly.pdbx_seq_one_letter_code
_entity_poly.pdbx_strand_id
1 'polypeptide(L)'
;MLLNKIIEVLPEVEYFNYEEDEITDKSVKFLVSEIIREKTLYLLDEEIPHGIAVVITTFDEENGEICADIVCERESHKRIIVGHNGEMIKKIGMNARKEIEYFLDRKINLKLFVRVEKDWRAKGRLEN
;
A
#
# COMPACT_ATOMS: atom_id res chain seq x y z
N MET A 1 12.87 18.51 0.93
CA MET A 1 11.83 17.52 0.69
C MET A 1 12.42 16.28 0.06
N LEU A 2 12.10 15.14 0.60
CA LEU A 2 12.71 13.91 0.15
C LEU A 2 12.40 13.63 -1.31
N LEU A 3 11.15 13.79 -1.68
CA LEU A 3 10.74 13.52 -3.04
C LEU A 3 11.49 14.41 -4.03
N ASN A 4 11.64 15.65 -3.68
CA ASN A 4 12.38 16.56 -4.56
C ASN A 4 13.83 16.16 -4.68
N LYS A 5 14.40 15.68 -3.60
CA LYS A 5 15.78 15.25 -3.64
C LYS A 5 15.95 14.05 -4.56
N ILE A 6 15.00 13.14 -4.51
CA ILE A 6 15.07 11.98 -5.38
C ILE A 6 15.06 12.41 -6.83
N ILE A 7 14.19 13.34 -7.15
CA ILE A 7 14.09 13.82 -8.52
C ILE A 7 15.39 14.47 -8.95
N GLU A 8 15.98 15.22 -8.06
CA GLU A 8 17.23 15.88 -8.39
C GLU A 8 18.36 14.90 -8.63
N VAL A 9 18.37 13.84 -7.85
CA VAL A 9 19.43 12.86 -7.95
C VAL A 9 19.30 12.02 -9.20
N LEU A 10 18.10 11.93 -9.75
CA LEU A 10 17.85 11.11 -10.93
C LEU A 10 17.53 11.99 -12.11
N PRO A 11 18.53 12.62 -12.67
CA PRO A 11 18.31 13.53 -13.80
C PRO A 11 17.67 12.85 -15.00
N GLU A 12 17.91 11.57 -15.15
CA GLU A 12 17.32 10.86 -16.28
C GLU A 12 15.83 10.80 -16.21
N VAL A 13 15.26 11.11 -15.05
CA VAL A 13 13.82 11.15 -14.93
C VAL A 13 13.21 12.15 -15.89
N GLU A 14 13.98 13.15 -16.25
CA GLU A 14 13.49 14.16 -17.17
C GLU A 14 13.18 13.59 -18.54
N TYR A 15 13.80 12.48 -18.87
CA TYR A 15 13.55 11.86 -20.15
C TYR A 15 12.18 11.28 -20.26
N PHE A 16 11.57 11.06 -19.13
CA PHE A 16 10.24 10.47 -19.10
C PHE A 16 9.24 11.55 -19.37
N ASN A 17 9.08 11.86 -20.62
CA ASN A 17 8.13 12.88 -21.00
C ASN A 17 6.78 12.27 -21.25
N TYR A 18 6.37 11.43 -20.36
CA TYR A 18 5.06 10.81 -20.48
C TYR A 18 3.98 11.79 -20.16
N GLU A 19 2.79 11.32 -20.31
CA GLU A 19 1.67 12.05 -19.75
C GLU A 19 1.80 12.01 -18.26
N GLU A 20 1.97 13.15 -17.68
CA GLU A 20 2.15 13.24 -16.24
C GLU A 20 1.00 12.60 -15.50
N ASP A 21 -0.20 12.77 -16.03
CA ASP A 21 -1.37 12.22 -15.36
C ASP A 21 -1.29 10.71 -15.28
N GLU A 22 -0.90 10.09 -16.37
CA GLU A 22 -0.83 8.65 -16.41
C GLU A 22 0.21 8.12 -15.45
N ILE A 23 1.38 8.72 -15.46
CA ILE A 23 2.44 8.31 -14.55
C ILE A 23 2.03 8.53 -13.12
N THR A 24 1.50 9.69 -12.82
CA THR A 24 1.13 10.04 -11.46
C THR A 24 0.09 9.07 -10.91
N ASP A 25 -0.93 8.77 -11.69
CA ASP A 25 -1.99 7.89 -11.22
C ASP A 25 -1.47 6.51 -10.88
N LYS A 26 -0.82 5.88 -11.84
CA LYS A 26 -0.40 4.51 -11.64
C LYS A 26 0.75 4.40 -10.66
N SER A 27 1.70 5.31 -10.77
CA SER A 27 2.88 5.26 -9.91
C SER A 27 2.52 5.54 -8.48
N VAL A 28 1.64 6.49 -8.24
CA VAL A 28 1.25 6.82 -6.88
C VAL A 28 0.50 5.67 -6.25
N LYS A 29 -0.45 5.08 -6.96
CA LYS A 29 -1.18 3.95 -6.42
C LYS A 29 -0.24 2.79 -6.10
N PHE A 30 0.70 2.53 -7.00
CA PHE A 30 1.65 1.46 -6.76
C PHE A 30 2.48 1.73 -5.52
N LEU A 31 2.97 2.95 -5.39
CA LEU A 31 3.80 3.29 -4.24
C LEU A 31 3.01 3.21 -2.95
N VAL A 32 1.76 3.68 -2.98
CA VAL A 32 0.93 3.60 -1.79
C VAL A 32 0.71 2.13 -1.40
N SER A 33 0.42 1.28 -2.38
CA SER A 33 0.22 -0.12 -2.09
C SER A 33 1.50 -0.76 -1.53
N GLU A 34 2.66 -0.35 -2.03
CA GLU A 34 3.92 -0.89 -1.53
C GLU A 34 4.21 -0.39 -0.13
N ILE A 35 3.84 0.82 0.19
CA ILE A 35 4.02 1.31 1.55
C ILE A 35 3.19 0.46 2.51
N ILE A 36 1.93 0.22 2.17
CA ILE A 36 1.07 -0.58 3.02
C ILE A 36 1.63 -1.99 3.17
N ARG A 37 2.06 -2.57 2.06
CA ARG A 37 2.61 -3.92 2.09
C ARG A 37 3.86 -3.99 2.95
N GLU A 38 4.72 -3.01 2.81
CA GLU A 38 5.95 -2.96 3.59
C GLU A 38 5.66 -2.86 5.08
N LYS A 39 4.72 -2.01 5.46
CA LYS A 39 4.39 -1.87 6.88
C LYS A 39 3.80 -3.14 7.44
N THR A 40 2.98 -3.82 6.65
CA THR A 40 2.40 -5.08 7.08
C THR A 40 3.48 -6.13 7.32
N LEU A 41 4.36 -6.28 6.34
CA LEU A 41 5.41 -7.29 6.44
C LEU A 41 6.42 -6.95 7.51
N TYR A 42 6.69 -5.69 7.71
CA TYR A 42 7.62 -5.30 8.75
C TYR A 42 7.16 -5.80 10.12
N LEU A 43 5.86 -5.75 10.34
CA LEU A 43 5.32 -6.17 11.63
C LEU A 43 5.04 -7.67 11.70
N LEU A 44 4.75 -8.32 10.56
CA LEU A 44 4.24 -9.67 10.56
C LEU A 44 5.03 -10.63 9.68
N ASP A 45 6.25 -10.29 9.34
CA ASP A 45 7.01 -11.07 8.37
C ASP A 45 7.13 -12.53 8.77
N GLU A 46 7.39 -12.76 10.04
CA GLU A 46 7.62 -14.13 10.50
C GLU A 46 6.34 -14.94 10.57
N GLU A 47 5.22 -14.28 10.80
CA GLU A 47 3.97 -14.99 10.93
C GLU A 47 3.30 -15.27 9.60
N ILE A 48 3.70 -14.55 8.56
CA ILE A 48 3.08 -14.71 7.24
C ILE A 48 4.19 -14.90 6.21
N PRO A 49 4.76 -16.11 6.19
CA PRO A 49 5.96 -16.35 5.38
C PRO A 49 5.73 -16.25 3.88
N HIS A 50 4.52 -16.45 3.43
CA HIS A 50 4.26 -16.42 1.99
C HIS A 50 3.89 -15.03 1.49
N GLY A 51 3.81 -14.09 2.40
CA GLY A 51 3.56 -12.74 1.99
C GLY A 51 2.11 -12.42 1.76
N ILE A 52 1.90 -11.24 1.27
CA ILE A 52 0.56 -10.71 1.05
C ILE A 52 0.58 -9.88 -0.23
N ALA A 53 -0.61 -9.54 -0.68
CA ALA A 53 -0.78 -8.58 -1.75
C ALA A 53 -1.63 -7.43 -1.22
N VAL A 54 -1.47 -6.26 -1.80
CA VAL A 54 -2.25 -5.10 -1.41
C VAL A 54 -2.90 -4.54 -2.67
N VAL A 55 -4.21 -4.38 -2.60
CA VAL A 55 -5.00 -3.88 -3.71
C VAL A 55 -5.66 -2.59 -3.29
N ILE A 56 -5.37 -1.52 -4.02
CA ILE A 56 -6.00 -0.23 -3.76
C ILE A 56 -7.39 -0.25 -4.38
N THR A 57 -8.40 -0.15 -3.54
CA THR A 57 -9.78 -0.20 -4.03
C THR A 57 -10.39 1.18 -4.20
N THR A 58 -9.91 2.17 -3.47
CA THR A 58 -10.38 3.53 -3.60
C THR A 58 -9.20 4.47 -3.49
N PHE A 59 -9.12 5.41 -4.39
CA PHE A 59 -8.09 6.43 -4.35
C PHE A 59 -8.71 7.74 -4.76
N ASP A 60 -9.27 8.45 -3.81
CA ASP A 60 -9.97 9.69 -4.06
C ASP A 60 -9.03 10.85 -3.74
N GLU A 61 -8.45 11.40 -4.78
CA GLU A 61 -7.49 12.48 -4.60
C GLU A 61 -8.14 13.75 -4.08
N GLU A 62 -9.37 13.95 -4.45
CA GLU A 62 -10.07 15.16 -4.07
C GLU A 62 -10.29 15.21 -2.56
N ASN A 63 -10.77 14.12 -2.00
CA ASN A 63 -11.09 14.06 -0.59
C ASN A 63 -9.99 13.44 0.26
N GLY A 64 -8.97 12.92 -0.40
CA GLY A 64 -7.87 12.31 0.32
C GLY A 64 -8.23 10.99 0.95
N GLU A 65 -9.14 10.26 0.35
CA GLU A 65 -9.57 8.99 0.90
C GLU A 65 -8.94 7.84 0.12
N ILE A 66 -8.32 6.93 0.85
CA ILE A 66 -7.67 5.77 0.26
C ILE A 66 -8.17 4.54 0.99
N CYS A 67 -8.65 3.58 0.22
CA CYS A 67 -9.06 2.29 0.76
C CYS A 67 -8.23 1.20 0.11
N ALA A 68 -7.84 0.21 0.88
CA ALA A 68 -7.01 -0.87 0.36
C ALA A 68 -7.37 -2.17 1.03
N ASP A 69 -7.25 -3.24 0.26
CA ASP A 69 -7.41 -4.59 0.77
C ASP A 69 -6.04 -5.23 0.92
N ILE A 70 -5.80 -5.79 2.09
CA ILE A 70 -4.62 -6.62 2.30
C ILE A 70 -5.08 -8.04 2.03
N VAL A 71 -4.51 -8.66 1.00
CA VAL A 71 -4.96 -9.97 0.55
C VAL A 71 -4.00 -11.03 1.07
N CYS A 72 -4.54 -12.00 1.74
CA CYS A 72 -3.76 -13.11 2.26
C CYS A 72 -4.37 -14.42 1.81
N GLU A 73 -3.65 -15.51 2.05
CA GLU A 73 -4.03 -16.80 1.50
C GLU A 73 -4.93 -17.60 2.42
N ARG A 74 -4.85 -17.37 3.72
CA ARG A 74 -5.54 -18.21 4.67
C ARG A 74 -6.25 -17.37 5.71
N GLU A 75 -7.30 -17.99 6.25
CA GLU A 75 -8.04 -17.34 7.32
C GLU A 75 -7.17 -17.08 8.53
N SER A 76 -6.25 -18.01 8.81
CA SER A 76 -5.35 -17.82 9.94
C SER A 76 -4.48 -16.58 9.75
N HIS A 77 -4.06 -16.32 8.53
CA HIS A 77 -3.28 -15.13 8.25
C HIS A 77 -4.11 -13.87 8.45
N LYS A 78 -5.38 -13.93 8.07
CA LYS A 78 -6.24 -12.79 8.29
C LYS A 78 -6.35 -12.44 9.76
N ARG A 79 -6.49 -13.46 10.60
CA ARG A 79 -6.59 -13.20 12.03
C ARG A 79 -5.32 -12.57 12.58
N ILE A 80 -4.19 -12.96 12.04
CA ILE A 80 -2.92 -12.37 12.46
C ILE A 80 -2.83 -10.91 12.03
N ILE A 81 -3.22 -10.63 10.80
CA ILE A 81 -3.14 -9.27 10.28
C ILE A 81 -4.08 -8.34 11.03
N VAL A 82 -5.29 -8.82 11.31
CA VAL A 82 -6.25 -8.02 12.05
C VAL A 82 -5.80 -7.84 13.50
N GLY A 83 -5.36 -8.95 14.10
CA GLY A 83 -4.89 -8.91 15.45
C GLY A 83 -6.01 -8.91 16.47
N HIS A 84 -5.62 -8.93 17.73
CA HIS A 84 -6.59 -8.96 18.83
C HIS A 84 -7.37 -7.64 18.84
N ASN A 85 -8.68 -7.76 18.69
CA ASN A 85 -9.55 -6.58 18.67
C ASN A 85 -9.18 -5.56 17.61
N GLY A 86 -8.56 -6.03 16.50
CA GLY A 86 -8.20 -5.14 15.43
C GLY A 86 -6.99 -4.27 15.71
N GLU A 87 -6.22 -4.60 16.73
CA GLU A 87 -5.11 -3.73 17.11
C GLU A 87 -3.97 -3.75 16.10
N MET A 88 -3.73 -4.91 15.49
CA MET A 88 -2.61 -5.01 14.55
C MET A 88 -2.90 -4.24 13.27
N ILE A 89 -4.08 -4.41 12.71
CA ILE A 89 -4.39 -3.70 11.48
C ILE A 89 -4.46 -2.19 11.73
N LYS A 90 -4.85 -1.80 12.92
CA LYS A 90 -4.84 -0.39 13.27
C LYS A 90 -3.41 0.15 13.31
N LYS A 91 -2.51 -0.63 13.87
CA LYS A 91 -1.11 -0.23 13.92
C LYS A 91 -0.52 -0.13 12.52
N ILE A 92 -0.82 -1.12 11.69
CA ILE A 92 -0.37 -1.09 10.31
C ILE A 92 -0.89 0.17 9.61
N GLY A 93 -2.17 0.45 9.81
CA GLY A 93 -2.77 1.62 9.19
C GLY A 93 -2.14 2.92 9.63
N MET A 94 -1.86 3.05 10.92
CA MET A 94 -1.25 4.27 11.40
C MET A 94 0.14 4.48 10.82
N ASN A 95 0.93 3.42 10.80
CA ASN A 95 2.27 3.52 10.25
C ASN A 95 2.25 3.83 8.77
N ALA A 96 1.37 3.14 8.03
CA ALA A 96 1.29 3.37 6.60
C ALA A 96 0.78 4.77 6.29
N ARG A 97 -0.23 5.22 7.05
CA ARG A 97 -0.79 6.54 6.80
C ARG A 97 0.25 7.63 6.97
N LYS A 98 1.05 7.52 8.01
CA LYS A 98 2.07 8.53 8.23
C LYS A 98 3.02 8.65 7.06
N GLU A 99 3.48 7.52 6.56
CA GLU A 99 4.42 7.56 5.45
C GLU A 99 3.74 8.00 4.17
N ILE A 100 2.50 7.57 3.95
CA ILE A 100 1.76 8.01 2.77
C ILE A 100 1.54 9.52 2.81
N GLU A 101 1.16 10.04 3.97
CA GLU A 101 0.96 11.48 4.10
C GLU A 101 2.24 12.24 3.84
N TYR A 102 3.35 11.70 4.31
CA TYR A 102 4.63 12.33 4.05
C TYR A 102 4.95 12.30 2.56
N PHE A 103 4.69 11.17 1.93
CA PHE A 103 4.98 11.01 0.51
C PHE A 103 4.11 11.92 -0.35
N LEU A 104 2.82 11.99 -0.03
CA LEU A 104 1.90 12.80 -0.81
C LEU A 104 1.86 14.26 -0.38
N ASP A 105 2.47 14.55 0.77
CA ASP A 105 2.53 15.91 1.31
C ASP A 105 1.13 16.45 1.56
N ARG A 106 0.28 15.62 2.15
CA ARG A 106 -1.07 16.03 2.50
C ARG A 106 -1.65 15.03 3.48
N LYS A 107 -2.70 15.45 4.16
CA LYS A 107 -3.45 14.56 5.03
C LYS A 107 -4.33 13.64 4.22
N ILE A 108 -4.41 12.40 4.65
CA ILE A 108 -5.29 11.44 3.99
C ILE A 108 -6.01 10.61 5.04
N ASN A 109 -7.05 9.95 4.57
CA ASN A 109 -7.83 9.02 5.39
C ASN A 109 -7.62 7.63 4.81
N LEU A 110 -6.95 6.77 5.56
CA LEU A 110 -6.61 5.44 5.08
C LEU A 110 -7.46 4.40 5.78
N LYS A 111 -8.14 3.59 4.99
CA LYS A 111 -8.94 2.49 5.49
C LYS A 111 -8.42 1.19 4.93
N LEU A 112 -8.13 0.26 5.83
CA LEU A 112 -7.58 -1.03 5.45
C LEU A 112 -8.57 -2.14 5.80
N PHE A 113 -8.67 -3.08 4.89
CA PHE A 113 -9.47 -4.28 5.08
C PHE A 113 -8.61 -5.48 4.78
N VAL A 114 -9.00 -6.63 5.29
CA VAL A 114 -8.25 -7.86 5.04
C VAL A 114 -9.17 -8.82 4.30
N ARG A 115 -8.67 -9.36 3.21
CA ARG A 115 -9.43 -10.26 2.37
C ARG A 115 -8.65 -11.56 2.19
N VAL A 116 -9.34 -12.68 2.29
CA VAL A 116 -8.73 -13.98 2.07
C VAL A 116 -9.00 -14.41 0.64
N GLU A 117 -7.93 -14.75 -0.05
CA GLU A 117 -8.04 -15.19 -1.44
C GLU A 117 -7.19 -16.42 -1.59
N LYS A 118 -7.83 -17.57 -1.59
CA LYS A 118 -7.11 -18.83 -1.67
C LYS A 118 -6.31 -18.89 -2.96
N ASP A 119 -5.08 -19.33 -2.82
CA ASP A 119 -4.21 -19.52 -3.98
C ASP A 119 -4.03 -18.25 -4.79
N TRP A 120 -4.03 -17.10 -4.13
CA TRP A 120 -3.87 -15.86 -4.87
C TRP A 120 -2.53 -15.83 -5.61
N ARG A 121 -1.53 -16.49 -5.08
CA ARG A 121 -0.24 -16.53 -5.75
C ARG A 121 -0.30 -17.40 -7.00
N ALA A 122 -1.04 -18.50 -6.92
CA ALA A 122 -1.18 -19.39 -8.06
C ALA A 122 -2.00 -18.75 -9.17
N LYS A 123 -2.90 -17.84 -8.81
CA LYS A 123 -3.70 -17.14 -9.81
C LYS A 123 -2.91 -16.09 -10.57
N GLY A 124 -1.65 -15.94 -10.20
CA GLY A 124 -0.80 -15.01 -10.88
C GLY A 124 -0.70 -13.69 -10.16
N ARG A 125 -1.68 -12.86 -10.35
CA ARG A 125 -1.62 -11.55 -9.73
C ARG A 125 -3.00 -10.97 -9.58
N LEU A 126 -3.08 -9.99 -8.70
CA LEU A 126 -4.31 -9.25 -8.49
C LEU A 126 -4.17 -7.89 -9.16
N GLU A 127 -5.26 -7.44 -9.74
CA GLU A 127 -5.26 -6.16 -10.43
C GLU A 127 -5.71 -5.07 -9.49
N ASN A 128 -5.08 -3.93 -9.63
CA ASN A 128 -5.51 -2.76 -8.87
C ASN A 128 -6.47 -1.92 -9.66
#